data_c9d3c197176a8a47bb5a0919f521b2c9
#
_entry.id   c9d3c197176a8a47bb5a0919f521b2c9
#
_cell.length_a   1.000
_cell.length_b   1.000
_cell.length_c   1.000
_cell.angle_alpha   90.00
_cell.angle_beta   90.00
_cell.angle_gamma   90.00
#
_symmetry.space_group_name_H-M   'P 1'
#
loop_
_entity.id
_entity.type
_entity.pdbx_description
1 polymer ?
#
loop_
_entity_poly.entity_id
_entity_poly.type
_entity_poly.pdbx_seq_one_letter_code
_entity_poly.pdbx_strand_id
1 'polypeptide(L)'
;MFVGKDFTTPSIAEVQKDSPAEIYGLKKNDIIVEINDEKVNSILDVSKFIMLSNTEFIKFTVLRNDIEFKTKVKPNEIDTKDEFGNPIKKRIVGIQLTPYNDNIDHVKLGPAKATYFAIKEIYFISIKSLQYMWGLIQKIWGKGYGDINQLGGPIKIAQISGKVAEFGFLPFIMTMAYISISLGLVNLFPIPLLDGGHITLNTIEAIRGKEYNRKTIEISFRIGIAILGTLILFTTINDLKGLFS
;
A
#
# COMPACT_ATOMS: atom_id res chain seq x y z
N MET A 1 25.94 6.32 -8.73
CA MET A 1 25.59 4.96 -9.19
C MET A 1 24.11 4.99 -9.54
N PHE A 2 23.78 4.97 -10.83
CA PHE A 2 22.39 5.03 -11.26
C PHE A 2 21.82 3.61 -11.15
N VAL A 3 20.86 3.44 -10.28
CA VAL A 3 20.13 2.19 -10.11
C VAL A 3 19.11 2.10 -11.25
N GLY A 4 19.21 1.05 -12.05
CA GLY A 4 18.22 0.78 -13.10
C GLY A 4 16.89 0.33 -12.50
N LYS A 5 15.82 0.42 -13.28
CA LYS A 5 14.54 -0.20 -12.97
C LYS A 5 14.40 -1.46 -13.82
N ASP A 6 14.05 -2.56 -13.19
CA ASP A 6 13.78 -3.81 -13.88
C ASP A 6 12.37 -3.73 -14.46
N PHE A 7 12.28 -3.81 -15.77
CA PHE A 7 11.03 -3.99 -16.48
C PHE A 7 10.93 -5.47 -16.83
N THR A 8 9.95 -6.12 -16.26
CA THR A 8 9.64 -7.52 -16.56
C THR A 8 8.20 -7.57 -17.01
N THR A 9 7.97 -8.04 -18.23
CA THR A 9 6.60 -8.31 -18.68
C THR A 9 6.08 -9.53 -17.91
N PRO A 10 5.10 -9.38 -17.00
CA PRO A 10 4.65 -10.49 -16.18
C PRO A 10 3.77 -11.43 -16.99
N SER A 11 4.11 -12.70 -16.99
CA SER A 11 3.33 -13.79 -17.56
C SER A 11 2.87 -14.75 -16.46
N ILE A 12 1.71 -15.35 -16.63
CA ILE A 12 1.19 -16.37 -15.72
C ILE A 12 1.86 -17.70 -16.01
N ALA A 13 2.77 -18.13 -15.12
CA ALA A 13 3.44 -19.44 -15.22
C ALA A 13 2.49 -20.59 -14.88
N GLU A 14 1.64 -20.38 -13.85
CA GLU A 14 0.70 -21.39 -13.38
C GLU A 14 -0.52 -20.71 -12.75
N VAL A 15 -1.69 -21.31 -12.94
CA VAL A 15 -2.93 -20.95 -12.25
C VAL A 15 -3.26 -22.09 -11.28
N GLN A 16 -3.40 -21.75 -10.01
CA GLN A 16 -3.74 -22.73 -8.98
C GLN A 16 -5.15 -23.25 -9.18
N LYS A 17 -5.33 -24.57 -9.03
CA LYS A 17 -6.64 -25.21 -9.13
C LYS A 17 -7.60 -24.68 -8.07
N ASP A 18 -8.87 -24.53 -8.45
CA ASP A 18 -9.95 -24.00 -7.61
C ASP A 18 -9.69 -22.58 -7.07
N SER A 19 -8.75 -21.85 -7.70
CA SER A 19 -8.42 -20.48 -7.33
C SER A 19 -9.34 -19.45 -8.00
N PRO A 20 -9.42 -18.23 -7.45
CA PRO A 20 -10.10 -17.14 -8.14
C PRO A 20 -9.63 -16.93 -9.57
N ALA A 21 -8.34 -17.02 -9.84
CA ALA A 21 -7.81 -16.88 -11.19
C ALA A 21 -8.42 -17.88 -12.17
N GLU A 22 -8.51 -19.13 -11.77
CA GLU A 22 -9.10 -20.19 -12.60
C GLU A 22 -10.61 -19.96 -12.81
N ILE A 23 -11.35 -19.68 -11.73
CA ILE A 23 -12.81 -19.44 -11.77
C ILE A 23 -13.16 -18.29 -12.71
N TYR A 24 -12.37 -17.22 -12.68
CA TYR A 24 -12.60 -16.03 -13.51
C TYR A 24 -11.84 -16.05 -14.86
N GLY A 25 -11.31 -17.20 -15.26
CA GLY A 25 -10.86 -17.50 -16.61
C GLY A 25 -9.45 -17.00 -16.97
N LEU A 26 -8.60 -16.68 -15.99
CA LEU A 26 -7.18 -16.47 -16.22
C LEU A 26 -6.51 -17.82 -16.55
N LYS A 27 -5.53 -17.82 -17.44
CA LYS A 27 -4.87 -19.03 -17.91
C LYS A 27 -3.35 -18.90 -17.88
N LYS A 28 -2.67 -20.03 -17.89
CA LYS A 28 -1.24 -20.11 -18.12
C LYS A 28 -0.88 -19.43 -19.43
N ASN A 29 0.25 -18.75 -19.46
CA ASN A 29 0.81 -17.95 -20.56
C ASN A 29 0.03 -16.65 -20.86
N ASP A 30 -0.98 -16.26 -20.06
CA ASP A 30 -1.53 -14.92 -20.16
C ASP A 30 -0.47 -13.90 -19.73
N ILE A 31 -0.29 -12.86 -20.55
CA ILE A 31 0.60 -11.73 -20.23
C ILE A 31 -0.24 -10.65 -19.58
N ILE A 32 0.09 -10.26 -18.35
CA ILE A 32 -0.67 -9.24 -17.61
C ILE A 32 -0.20 -7.85 -18.08
N VAL A 33 -1.12 -7.08 -18.67
CA VAL A 33 -0.84 -5.74 -19.21
C VAL A 33 -1.31 -4.65 -18.26
N GLU A 34 -2.50 -4.82 -17.67
CA GLU A 34 -3.09 -3.83 -16.75
C GLU A 34 -3.82 -4.52 -15.60
N ILE A 35 -3.81 -3.85 -14.43
CA ILE A 35 -4.61 -4.20 -13.26
C ILE A 35 -5.31 -2.94 -12.77
N ASN A 36 -6.66 -2.96 -12.68
CA ASN A 36 -7.49 -1.81 -12.30
C ASN A 36 -7.19 -0.56 -13.12
N ASP A 37 -7.04 -0.75 -14.44
CA ASP A 37 -6.74 0.29 -15.41
C ASP A 37 -5.34 0.95 -15.21
N GLU A 38 -4.48 0.34 -14.36
CA GLU A 38 -3.09 0.74 -14.14
C GLU A 38 -2.15 -0.19 -14.91
N LYS A 39 -1.24 0.41 -15.70
CA LYS A 39 -0.29 -0.36 -16.51
C LYS A 39 0.71 -1.10 -15.64
N VAL A 40 0.88 -2.38 -15.91
CA VAL A 40 1.84 -3.26 -15.23
C VAL A 40 3.15 -3.27 -16.01
N ASN A 41 4.27 -2.99 -15.34
CA ASN A 41 5.59 -2.97 -15.94
C ASN A 41 6.56 -3.98 -15.31
N SER A 42 6.15 -4.65 -14.23
CA SER A 42 6.97 -5.65 -13.57
C SER A 42 6.11 -6.66 -12.80
N ILE A 43 6.70 -7.81 -12.47
CA ILE A 43 6.06 -8.83 -11.61
C ILE A 43 5.72 -8.23 -10.24
N LEU A 44 6.57 -7.36 -9.72
CA LEU A 44 6.34 -6.69 -8.44
C LEU A 44 5.11 -5.76 -8.48
N ASP A 45 4.86 -5.10 -9.64
CA ASP A 45 3.67 -4.27 -9.80
C ASP A 45 2.38 -5.10 -9.67
N VAL A 46 2.36 -6.33 -10.19
CA VAL A 46 1.19 -7.23 -10.06
C VAL A 46 0.86 -7.49 -8.59
N SER A 47 1.86 -7.92 -7.82
CA SER A 47 1.67 -8.20 -6.38
C SER A 47 1.25 -6.94 -5.63
N LYS A 48 1.89 -5.81 -5.92
CA LYS A 48 1.58 -4.51 -5.34
C LYS A 48 0.14 -4.07 -5.63
N PHE A 49 -0.32 -4.17 -6.87
CA PHE A 49 -1.67 -3.77 -7.26
C PHE A 49 -2.75 -4.67 -6.65
N ILE A 50 -2.50 -5.97 -6.53
CA ILE A 50 -3.41 -6.90 -5.86
C ILE A 50 -3.51 -6.56 -4.35
N MET A 51 -2.38 -6.35 -3.68
CA MET A 51 -2.35 -6.05 -2.24
C MET A 51 -2.98 -4.71 -1.91
N LEU A 52 -2.71 -3.67 -2.72
CA LEU A 52 -3.21 -2.31 -2.48
C LEU A 52 -4.61 -2.07 -3.04
N SER A 53 -5.21 -3.06 -3.70
CA SER A 53 -6.58 -2.94 -4.22
C SER A 53 -7.59 -3.02 -3.08
N ASN A 54 -8.40 -1.96 -2.90
CA ASN A 54 -9.48 -1.89 -1.92
C ASN A 54 -10.86 -2.21 -2.53
N THR A 55 -10.89 -2.70 -3.77
CA THR A 55 -12.13 -3.06 -4.47
C THR A 55 -12.49 -4.51 -4.25
N GLU A 56 -13.78 -4.85 -4.27
CA GLU A 56 -14.26 -6.24 -4.19
C GLU A 56 -13.73 -7.09 -5.34
N PHE A 57 -13.70 -6.51 -6.54
CA PHE A 57 -13.19 -7.14 -7.76
C PHE A 57 -11.98 -6.41 -8.27
N ILE A 58 -10.97 -7.14 -8.70
CA ILE A 58 -9.77 -6.65 -9.37
C ILE A 58 -9.94 -6.87 -10.86
N LYS A 59 -9.83 -5.82 -11.65
CA LYS A 59 -9.88 -5.92 -13.12
C LYS A 59 -8.51 -6.32 -13.63
N PHE A 60 -8.45 -7.38 -14.43
CA PHE A 60 -7.26 -7.80 -15.15
C PHE A 60 -7.48 -7.60 -16.65
N THR A 61 -6.52 -6.96 -17.28
CA THR A 61 -6.36 -6.93 -18.73
C THR A 61 -5.13 -7.76 -19.06
N VAL A 62 -5.31 -8.83 -19.81
CA VAL A 62 -4.22 -9.74 -20.21
C VAL A 62 -4.19 -9.91 -21.72
N LEU A 63 -3.00 -10.17 -22.28
CA LEU A 63 -2.84 -10.62 -23.67
C LEU A 63 -2.75 -12.14 -23.69
N ARG A 64 -3.66 -12.76 -24.42
CA ARG A 64 -3.72 -14.20 -24.68
C ARG A 64 -3.65 -14.45 -26.18
N ASN A 65 -2.57 -15.03 -26.64
CA ASN A 65 -2.30 -15.21 -28.08
C ASN A 65 -2.48 -13.89 -28.87
N ASP A 66 -1.89 -12.80 -28.36
CA ASP A 66 -1.96 -11.45 -28.91
C ASP A 66 -3.38 -10.82 -28.95
N ILE A 67 -4.37 -11.46 -28.34
CA ILE A 67 -5.72 -10.93 -28.19
C ILE A 67 -5.92 -10.44 -26.76
N GLU A 68 -6.46 -9.24 -26.62
CA GLU A 68 -6.77 -8.64 -25.32
C GLU A 68 -7.99 -9.34 -24.69
N PHE A 69 -7.80 -9.86 -23.47
CA PHE A 69 -8.85 -10.46 -22.65
C PHE A 69 -8.99 -9.69 -21.34
N LYS A 70 -10.21 -9.28 -21.03
CA LYS A 70 -10.54 -8.55 -19.79
C LYS A 70 -11.41 -9.39 -18.88
N THR A 71 -11.01 -9.47 -17.62
CA THR A 71 -11.80 -10.17 -16.60
C THR A 71 -11.78 -9.42 -15.27
N LYS A 72 -12.77 -9.69 -14.43
CA LYS A 72 -12.87 -9.17 -13.06
C LYS A 72 -12.74 -10.33 -12.10
N VAL A 73 -11.69 -10.36 -11.32
CA VAL A 73 -11.39 -11.44 -10.39
C VAL A 73 -11.71 -10.98 -8.97
N LYS A 74 -12.51 -11.75 -8.24
CA LYS A 74 -12.71 -11.54 -6.80
C LYS A 74 -11.62 -12.30 -6.04
N PRO A 75 -10.64 -11.62 -5.43
CA PRO A 75 -9.59 -12.31 -4.70
C PRO A 75 -10.12 -12.99 -3.44
N ASN A 76 -9.54 -14.09 -3.05
CA ASN A 76 -9.77 -14.71 -1.75
C ASN A 76 -8.93 -13.98 -0.68
N GLU A 77 -9.51 -13.80 0.49
CA GLU A 77 -8.78 -13.35 1.68
C GLU A 77 -8.37 -14.59 2.48
N ILE A 78 -7.07 -14.75 2.68
CA ILE A 78 -6.52 -15.81 3.52
C ILE A 78 -5.92 -15.19 4.78
N ASP A 79 -6.19 -15.82 5.92
CA ASP A 79 -5.48 -15.52 7.15
C ASP A 79 -4.11 -16.19 7.07
N THR A 80 -3.07 -15.41 7.17
CA THR A 80 -1.67 -15.87 7.13
C THR A 80 -0.88 -15.09 8.16
N LYS A 81 0.38 -15.49 8.36
CA LYS A 81 1.30 -14.71 9.18
C LYS A 81 2.26 -13.94 8.28
N ASP A 82 2.61 -12.73 8.68
CA ASP A 82 3.71 -12.01 8.05
C ASP A 82 5.06 -12.66 8.44
N GLU A 83 6.15 -12.16 7.88
CA GLU A 83 7.49 -12.67 8.16
C GLU A 83 7.91 -12.53 9.64
N PHE A 84 7.15 -11.81 10.44
CA PHE A 84 7.36 -11.60 11.87
C PHE A 84 6.40 -12.40 12.75
N GLY A 85 5.56 -13.28 12.13
CA GLY A 85 4.58 -14.10 12.83
C GLY A 85 3.26 -13.40 13.14
N ASN A 86 3.09 -12.11 12.77
CA ASN A 86 1.83 -11.41 13.02
C ASN A 86 0.73 -11.90 12.10
N PRO A 87 -0.50 -12.11 12.59
CA PRO A 87 -1.63 -12.49 11.77
C PRO A 87 -1.99 -11.36 10.81
N ILE A 88 -1.99 -11.67 9.52
CA ILE A 88 -2.39 -10.75 8.45
C ILE A 88 -3.41 -11.41 7.54
N LYS A 89 -4.31 -10.59 6.98
CA LYS A 89 -5.17 -11.01 5.88
C LYS A 89 -4.51 -10.65 4.56
N LYS A 90 -4.18 -11.66 3.77
CA LYS A 90 -3.58 -11.50 2.46
C LYS A 90 -4.59 -11.79 1.37
N ARG A 91 -4.73 -10.86 0.42
CA ARG A 91 -5.57 -11.07 -0.76
C ARG A 91 -4.78 -11.84 -1.80
N ILE A 92 -5.31 -12.97 -2.23
CA ILE A 92 -4.69 -13.84 -3.22
C ILE A 92 -5.63 -14.10 -4.39
N VAL A 93 -5.04 -14.21 -5.57
CA VAL A 93 -5.75 -14.53 -6.82
C VAL A 93 -5.47 -15.98 -7.24
N GLY A 94 -4.34 -16.53 -6.81
CA GLY A 94 -3.93 -17.91 -7.11
C GLY A 94 -3.21 -18.04 -8.45
N ILE A 95 -2.31 -17.11 -8.75
CA ILE A 95 -1.43 -17.15 -9.92
C ILE A 95 0.03 -17.19 -9.48
N GLN A 96 0.84 -17.94 -10.20
CA GLN A 96 2.30 -17.86 -10.15
C GLN A 96 2.78 -17.05 -11.37
N LEU A 97 3.71 -16.13 -11.14
CA LEU A 97 4.21 -15.23 -12.17
C LEU A 97 5.64 -15.57 -12.55
N THR A 98 5.95 -15.41 -13.83
CA THR A 98 7.30 -15.47 -14.37
C THR A 98 7.52 -14.33 -15.36
N PRO A 99 8.77 -13.88 -15.60
CA PRO A 99 9.06 -13.00 -16.72
C PRO A 99 8.67 -13.65 -18.04
N TYR A 100 8.01 -12.92 -18.93
CA TYR A 100 7.71 -13.43 -20.25
C TYR A 100 9.01 -13.64 -21.03
N ASN A 101 9.23 -14.85 -21.57
CA ASN A 101 10.46 -15.29 -22.26
C ASN A 101 11.74 -15.14 -21.43
N ASP A 102 11.66 -15.23 -20.08
CA ASP A 102 12.78 -15.02 -19.16
C ASP A 102 13.54 -13.70 -19.36
N ASN A 103 12.93 -12.74 -20.06
CA ASN A 103 13.53 -11.44 -20.31
C ASN A 103 13.34 -10.52 -19.11
N ILE A 104 14.46 -10.13 -18.51
CA ILE A 104 14.54 -9.07 -17.51
C ILE A 104 15.28 -7.91 -18.16
N ASP A 105 14.55 -6.88 -18.52
CA ASP A 105 15.15 -5.67 -19.07
C ASP A 105 15.66 -4.77 -17.94
N HIS A 106 16.95 -4.85 -17.66
CA HIS A 106 17.65 -3.92 -16.78
C HIS A 106 17.86 -2.58 -17.48
N VAL A 107 16.91 -1.67 -17.36
CA VAL A 107 17.03 -0.35 -17.97
C VAL A 107 17.76 0.61 -17.04
N LYS A 108 18.98 1.02 -17.45
CA LYS A 108 19.68 2.12 -16.78
C LYS A 108 18.98 3.43 -17.12
N LEU A 109 18.34 4.04 -16.14
CA LEU A 109 17.63 5.30 -16.32
C LEU A 109 18.59 6.47 -16.16
N GLY A 110 18.57 7.40 -17.12
CA GLY A 110 19.21 8.70 -16.96
C GLY A 110 18.50 9.54 -15.88
N PRO A 111 19.16 10.60 -15.31
CA PRO A 111 18.64 11.36 -14.18
C PRO A 111 17.21 11.87 -14.38
N ALA A 112 16.91 12.43 -15.54
CA ALA A 112 15.58 12.99 -15.83
C ALA A 112 14.47 11.91 -15.82
N LYS A 113 14.73 10.74 -16.44
CA LYS A 113 13.77 9.63 -16.42
C LYS A 113 13.63 9.03 -15.02
N ALA A 114 14.73 8.91 -14.27
CA ALA A 114 14.71 8.43 -12.90
C ALA A 114 13.85 9.33 -12.01
N THR A 115 14.00 10.65 -12.12
CA THR A 115 13.18 11.63 -11.38
C THR A 115 11.70 11.52 -11.76
N TYR A 116 11.38 11.38 -13.05
CA TYR A 116 10.00 11.18 -13.50
C TYR A 116 9.35 9.93 -12.87
N PHE A 117 10.05 8.79 -12.90
CA PHE A 117 9.55 7.55 -12.29
C PHE A 117 9.43 7.67 -10.77
N ALA A 118 10.37 8.36 -10.10
CA ALA A 118 10.30 8.58 -8.65
C ALA A 118 9.06 9.43 -8.28
N ILE A 119 8.80 10.52 -9.00
CA ILE A 119 7.61 11.35 -8.77
C ILE A 119 6.33 10.54 -8.99
N LYS A 120 6.27 9.76 -10.08
CA LYS A 120 5.13 8.89 -10.36
C LYS A 120 4.92 7.85 -9.25
N GLU A 121 5.98 7.27 -8.72
CA GLU A 121 5.92 6.30 -7.63
C GLU A 121 5.42 6.95 -6.34
N ILE A 122 5.94 8.13 -5.97
CA ILE A 122 5.50 8.91 -4.81
C ILE A 122 4.00 9.22 -4.93
N TYR A 123 3.57 9.73 -6.09
CA TYR A 123 2.16 10.02 -6.35
C TYR A 123 1.28 8.78 -6.20
N PHE A 124 1.68 7.67 -6.82
CA PHE A 124 0.96 6.40 -6.74
C PHE A 124 0.82 5.91 -5.29
N ILE A 125 1.92 5.87 -4.54
CA ILE A 125 1.92 5.42 -3.15
C ILE A 125 1.05 6.35 -2.29
N SER A 126 1.14 7.67 -2.50
CA SER A 126 0.35 8.65 -1.76
C SER A 126 -1.16 8.43 -1.97
N ILE A 127 -1.60 8.29 -3.21
CA ILE A 127 -3.01 8.04 -3.51
C ILE A 127 -3.49 6.71 -2.93
N LYS A 128 -2.69 5.63 -3.08
CA LYS A 128 -3.06 4.31 -2.55
C LYS A 128 -3.09 4.29 -1.02
N SER A 129 -2.17 4.97 -0.37
CA SER A 129 -2.17 5.10 1.10
C SER A 129 -3.40 5.86 1.59
N LEU A 130 -3.77 6.96 0.92
CA LEU A 130 -4.99 7.70 1.26
C LEU A 130 -6.26 6.87 1.03
N GLN A 131 -6.33 6.11 -0.06
CA GLN A 131 -7.44 5.19 -0.33
C GLN A 131 -7.53 4.09 0.74
N TYR A 132 -6.40 3.51 1.14
CA TYR A 132 -6.35 2.49 2.19
C TYR A 132 -6.82 3.06 3.54
N MET A 133 -6.32 4.23 3.92
CA MET A 133 -6.74 4.92 5.14
C MET A 133 -8.23 5.27 5.12
N TRP A 134 -8.75 5.72 3.99
CA TRP A 134 -10.18 5.94 3.82
C TRP A 134 -11.00 4.65 3.99
N GLY A 135 -10.50 3.54 3.45
CA GLY A 135 -11.10 2.22 3.64
C GLY A 135 -11.14 1.78 5.12
N LEU A 136 -10.06 2.03 5.87
CA LEU A 136 -10.03 1.77 7.33
C LEU A 136 -11.05 2.61 8.09
N ILE A 137 -11.18 3.90 7.75
CA ILE A 137 -12.19 4.78 8.35
C ILE A 137 -13.60 4.26 8.06
N GLN A 138 -13.89 3.90 6.80
CA GLN A 138 -15.20 3.33 6.43
C GLN A 138 -15.51 2.02 7.16
N LYS A 139 -14.50 1.23 7.50
CA LYS A 139 -14.68 -0.01 8.26
C LYS A 139 -15.23 0.23 9.66
N ILE A 140 -14.93 1.37 10.29
CA ILE A 140 -15.51 1.76 11.58
C ILE A 140 -17.04 1.84 11.47
N TRP A 141 -17.59 2.18 10.30
CA TRP A 141 -19.03 2.20 10.01
C TRP A 141 -19.52 0.92 9.31
N GLY A 142 -18.75 -0.17 9.34
CA GLY A 142 -19.16 -1.48 8.78
C GLY A 142 -19.15 -1.59 7.25
N LYS A 143 -18.58 -0.62 6.53
CA LYS A 143 -18.61 -0.57 5.04
C LYS A 143 -17.22 -0.64 4.38
N GLY A 144 -16.14 -0.62 5.13
CA GLY A 144 -14.78 -0.50 4.58
C GLY A 144 -14.03 -1.82 4.46
N TYR A 145 -12.97 -1.78 3.68
CA TYR A 145 -11.97 -2.85 3.55
C TYR A 145 -10.71 -2.49 4.36
N GLY A 146 -9.97 -3.48 4.77
CA GLY A 146 -8.73 -3.33 5.54
C GLY A 146 -8.83 -3.99 6.92
N ASP A 147 -7.69 -4.32 7.49
CA ASP A 147 -7.61 -4.89 8.82
C ASP A 147 -6.84 -3.95 9.75
N ILE A 148 -7.51 -3.47 10.79
CA ILE A 148 -6.92 -2.58 11.79
C ILE A 148 -5.73 -3.27 12.49
N ASN A 149 -5.75 -4.60 12.59
CA ASN A 149 -4.65 -5.38 13.15
C ASN A 149 -3.37 -5.36 12.28
N GLN A 150 -3.49 -4.95 11.01
CA GLN A 150 -2.33 -4.77 10.13
C GLN A 150 -1.60 -3.44 10.35
N LEU A 151 -2.18 -2.52 11.11
CA LEU A 151 -1.49 -1.29 11.47
C LEU A 151 -0.28 -1.64 12.35
N GLY A 152 0.90 -1.47 11.76
CA GLY A 152 2.16 -1.63 12.48
C GLY A 152 2.45 -0.43 13.36
N GLY A 153 2.92 -0.70 14.56
CA GLY A 153 3.42 0.31 15.47
C GLY A 153 4.95 0.51 15.36
N PRO A 154 5.54 1.25 16.28
CA PRO A 154 6.98 1.55 16.24
C PRO A 154 7.87 0.31 16.26
N ILE A 155 7.46 -0.76 16.94
CA ILE A 155 8.22 -2.01 17.04
C ILE A 155 8.25 -2.72 15.70
N LYS A 156 7.12 -2.82 15.01
CA LYS A 156 7.02 -3.42 13.69
C LYS A 156 7.82 -2.64 12.64
N ILE A 157 7.81 -1.30 12.70
CA ILE A 157 8.63 -0.45 11.83
C ILE A 157 10.11 -0.75 12.04
N ALA A 158 10.56 -0.86 13.29
CA ALA A 158 11.95 -1.19 13.61
C ALA A 158 12.33 -2.59 13.09
N GLN A 159 11.47 -3.60 13.28
CA GLN A 159 11.68 -4.95 12.77
C GLN A 159 11.80 -4.99 11.25
N ILE A 160 10.85 -4.35 10.53
CA ILE A 160 10.88 -4.28 9.06
C ILE A 160 12.16 -3.59 8.59
N SER A 161 12.53 -2.47 9.21
CA SER A 161 13.74 -1.74 8.85
C SER A 161 15.01 -2.58 9.08
N GLY A 162 15.09 -3.31 10.19
CA GLY A 162 16.21 -4.23 10.47
C GLY A 162 16.31 -5.33 9.43
N LYS A 163 15.20 -6.00 9.14
CA LYS A 163 15.16 -7.10 8.17
C LYS A 163 15.48 -6.64 6.74
N VAL A 164 14.96 -5.49 6.34
CA VAL A 164 15.26 -4.92 5.02
C VAL A 164 16.72 -4.49 4.89
N ALA A 165 17.36 -4.08 5.99
CA ALA A 165 18.79 -3.77 6.00
C ALA A 165 19.67 -5.00 5.67
N GLU A 166 19.23 -6.22 5.99
CA GLU A 166 19.92 -7.47 5.63
C GLU A 166 19.92 -7.72 4.12
N PHE A 167 18.89 -7.25 3.38
CA PHE A 167 18.82 -7.33 1.92
C PHE A 167 19.70 -6.32 1.19
N GLY A 168 20.36 -5.42 1.93
CA GLY A 168 21.33 -4.46 1.42
C GLY A 168 20.88 -3.00 1.51
N PHE A 169 21.82 -2.11 1.16
CA PHE A 169 21.66 -0.66 1.32
C PHE A 169 20.49 -0.08 0.50
N LEU A 170 20.30 -0.53 -0.74
CA LEU A 170 19.28 0.04 -1.61
C LEU A 170 17.83 -0.27 -1.14
N PRO A 171 17.44 -1.53 -0.83
CA PRO A 171 16.14 -1.83 -0.24
C PRO A 171 15.90 -1.05 1.06
N PHE A 172 16.94 -0.88 1.89
CA PHE A 172 16.85 -0.11 3.12
C PHE A 172 16.49 1.36 2.86
N ILE A 173 17.19 2.04 1.95
CA ILE A 173 16.90 3.44 1.57
C ILE A 173 15.50 3.58 0.96
N MET A 174 15.06 2.62 0.13
CA MET A 174 13.70 2.62 -0.42
C MET A 174 12.65 2.49 0.68
N THR A 175 12.87 1.62 1.65
CA THR A 175 11.97 1.47 2.82
C THR A 175 11.92 2.74 3.65
N MET A 176 13.05 3.38 3.90
CA MET A 176 13.10 4.68 4.58
C MET A 176 12.31 5.75 3.83
N ALA A 177 12.41 5.78 2.50
CA ALA A 177 11.62 6.70 1.68
C ALA A 177 10.11 6.42 1.80
N TYR A 178 9.68 5.16 1.78
CA TYR A 178 8.27 4.79 1.97
C TYR A 178 7.74 5.18 3.35
N ILE A 179 8.52 4.95 4.40
CA ILE A 179 8.16 5.35 5.77
C ILE A 179 8.03 6.88 5.84
N SER A 180 8.96 7.63 5.23
CA SER A 180 8.91 9.09 5.20
C SER A 180 7.67 9.63 4.48
N ILE A 181 7.31 9.05 3.33
CA ILE A 181 6.09 9.42 2.60
C ILE A 181 4.85 9.12 3.46
N SER A 182 4.79 7.94 4.07
CA SER A 182 3.67 7.54 4.91
C SER A 182 3.50 8.47 6.12
N LEU A 183 4.60 8.83 6.78
CA LEU A 183 4.60 9.75 7.90
C LEU A 183 4.13 11.15 7.49
N GLY A 184 4.59 11.65 6.33
CA GLY A 184 4.13 12.92 5.77
C GLY A 184 2.62 12.90 5.48
N LEU A 185 2.10 11.80 4.92
CA LEU A 185 0.67 11.65 4.65
C LEU A 185 -0.17 11.60 5.94
N VAL A 186 0.30 10.87 6.97
CA VAL A 186 -0.38 10.82 8.27
C VAL A 186 -0.43 12.20 8.90
N ASN A 187 0.65 13.00 8.80
CA ASN A 187 0.69 14.36 9.31
C ASN A 187 -0.28 15.31 8.62
N LEU A 188 -0.72 15.02 7.39
CA LEU A 188 -1.73 15.82 6.69
C LEU A 188 -3.18 15.53 7.13
N PHE A 189 -3.40 14.55 8.01
CA PHE A 189 -4.74 14.26 8.50
C PHE A 189 -5.29 15.38 9.39
N PRO A 190 -6.62 15.63 9.35
CA PRO A 190 -7.26 16.67 10.13
C PRO A 190 -7.40 16.30 11.61
N ILE A 191 -6.32 15.80 12.19
CA ILE A 191 -6.24 15.45 13.62
C ILE A 191 -5.54 16.60 14.32
N PRO A 192 -6.16 17.24 15.33
CA PRO A 192 -5.50 18.27 16.12
C PRO A 192 -4.17 17.71 16.69
N LEU A 193 -3.13 18.48 16.66
CA LEU A 193 -1.72 18.16 16.95
C LEU A 193 -0.87 17.81 15.71
N LEU A 194 -1.46 17.34 14.62
CA LEU A 194 -0.77 17.13 13.35
C LEU A 194 -0.86 18.38 12.47
N ASP A 195 0.00 18.51 11.47
CA ASP A 195 0.03 19.65 10.56
C ASP A 195 -1.32 19.84 9.85
N GLY A 196 -1.97 18.74 9.43
CA GLY A 196 -3.29 18.76 8.83
C GLY A 196 -4.38 19.29 9.77
N GLY A 197 -4.25 19.05 11.07
CA GLY A 197 -5.13 19.63 12.09
C GLY A 197 -4.98 21.15 12.17
N HIS A 198 -3.75 21.64 12.14
CA HIS A 198 -3.48 23.09 12.10
C HIS A 198 -4.03 23.74 10.82
N ILE A 199 -3.78 23.10 9.67
CA ILE A 199 -4.33 23.58 8.37
C ILE A 199 -5.86 23.63 8.43
N THR A 200 -6.49 22.60 8.98
CA THR A 200 -7.95 22.51 9.11
C THR A 200 -8.48 23.63 10.00
N LEU A 201 -7.90 23.85 11.18
CA LEU A 201 -8.30 24.89 12.11
C LEU A 201 -8.15 26.28 11.46
N ASN A 202 -6.99 26.58 10.88
CA ASN A 202 -6.74 27.87 10.22
C ASN A 202 -7.67 28.10 9.02
N THR A 203 -7.99 27.04 8.27
CA THR A 203 -8.94 27.13 7.15
C THR A 203 -10.35 27.47 7.64
N ILE A 204 -10.79 26.85 8.72
CA ILE A 204 -12.11 27.13 9.30
C ILE A 204 -12.16 28.55 9.89
N GLU A 205 -11.08 29.02 10.53
CA GLU A 205 -10.97 30.42 11.01
C GLU A 205 -11.08 31.40 9.85
N ALA A 206 -10.38 31.17 8.76
CA ALA A 206 -10.42 32.00 7.57
C ALA A 206 -11.82 32.06 6.94
N ILE A 207 -12.54 30.93 6.88
CA ILE A 207 -13.92 30.87 6.34
C ILE A 207 -14.90 31.58 7.30
N ARG A 208 -14.73 31.44 8.61
CA ARG A 208 -15.60 32.07 9.62
C ARG A 208 -15.34 33.55 9.83
N GLY A 209 -14.16 34.03 9.43
CA GLY A 209 -13.74 35.42 9.67
C GLY A 209 -13.48 35.72 11.17
N LYS A 210 -13.33 34.72 12.01
CA LYS A 210 -13.10 34.86 13.47
C LYS A 210 -12.13 33.78 13.96
N GLU A 211 -11.16 34.20 14.76
CA GLU A 211 -10.23 33.29 15.48
C GLU A 211 -10.96 32.44 16.49
N TYR A 212 -10.45 31.23 16.72
CA TYR A 212 -10.91 30.36 17.78
C TYR A 212 -10.48 30.90 19.16
N ASN A 213 -11.35 30.75 20.12
CA ASN A 213 -11.00 31.02 21.51
C ASN A 213 -9.89 30.04 21.95
N ARG A 214 -8.96 30.56 22.77
CA ARG A 214 -7.83 29.78 23.33
C ARG A 214 -8.27 28.44 23.97
N LYS A 215 -9.44 28.45 24.66
CA LYS A 215 -10.03 27.22 25.22
C LYS A 215 -10.39 26.17 24.16
N THR A 216 -10.92 26.59 23.03
CA THR A 216 -11.28 25.67 21.91
C THR A 216 -10.04 25.02 21.34
N ILE A 217 -8.97 25.78 21.12
CA ILE A 217 -7.70 25.28 20.63
C ILE A 217 -7.09 24.27 21.62
N GLU A 218 -7.10 24.60 22.91
CA GLU A 218 -6.59 23.72 23.98
C GLU A 218 -7.37 22.40 24.07
N ILE A 219 -8.70 22.45 23.98
CA ILE A 219 -9.55 21.25 23.98
C ILE A 219 -9.26 20.40 22.73
N SER A 220 -9.13 21.02 21.55
CA SER A 220 -8.78 20.33 20.31
C SER A 220 -7.46 19.59 20.46
N PHE A 221 -6.42 20.21 21.03
CA PHE A 221 -5.14 19.56 21.25
C PHE A 221 -5.22 18.42 22.27
N ARG A 222 -5.98 18.55 23.33
CA ARG A 222 -6.21 17.45 24.29
C ARG A 222 -6.88 16.26 23.63
N ILE A 223 -7.87 16.50 22.76
CA ILE A 223 -8.49 15.45 21.95
C ILE A 223 -7.49 14.79 21.02
N GLY A 224 -6.65 15.60 20.33
CA GLY A 224 -5.59 15.08 19.46
C GLY A 224 -4.60 14.18 20.21
N ILE A 225 -4.14 14.61 21.39
CA ILE A 225 -3.26 13.81 22.26
C ILE A 225 -3.93 12.48 22.65
N ALA A 226 -5.20 12.52 23.03
CA ALA A 226 -5.94 11.32 23.39
C ALA A 226 -6.08 10.33 22.22
N ILE A 227 -6.41 10.83 21.03
CA ILE A 227 -6.52 10.01 19.81
C ILE A 227 -5.16 9.38 19.47
N LEU A 228 -4.10 10.19 19.37
CA LEU A 228 -2.76 9.69 19.00
C LEU A 228 -2.21 8.75 20.08
N GLY A 229 -2.38 9.07 21.35
CA GLY A 229 -1.95 8.22 22.45
C GLY A 229 -2.65 6.86 22.44
N THR A 230 -3.97 6.84 22.19
CA THR A 230 -4.73 5.59 22.07
C THR A 230 -4.25 4.78 20.87
N LEU A 231 -3.99 5.42 19.73
CA LEU A 231 -3.52 4.76 18.53
C LEU A 231 -2.12 4.15 18.73
N ILE A 232 -1.19 4.89 19.35
CA ILE A 232 0.16 4.41 19.66
C ILE A 232 0.10 3.24 20.63
N LEU A 233 -0.72 3.33 21.69
CA LEU A 233 -0.93 2.24 22.64
C LEU A 233 -1.49 0.99 21.95
N PHE A 234 -2.52 1.15 21.14
CA PHE A 234 -3.15 0.05 20.41
C PHE A 234 -2.16 -0.64 19.48
N THR A 235 -1.44 0.12 18.65
CA THR A 235 -0.47 -0.44 17.70
C THR A 235 0.71 -1.09 18.41
N THR A 236 1.20 -0.51 19.53
CA THR A 236 2.28 -1.10 20.32
C THR A 236 1.86 -2.42 20.99
N ILE A 237 0.63 -2.48 21.54
CA ILE A 237 0.09 -3.73 22.10
C ILE A 237 -0.07 -4.79 21.01
N ASN A 238 -0.52 -4.39 19.81
CA ASN A 238 -0.64 -5.27 18.68
C ASN A 238 0.73 -5.82 18.22
N ASP A 239 1.74 -4.95 18.14
CA ASP A 239 3.12 -5.36 17.83
C ASP A 239 3.67 -6.35 18.87
N LEU A 240 3.46 -6.09 20.17
CA LEU A 240 3.90 -6.98 21.23
C LEU A 240 3.21 -8.35 21.16
N LYS A 241 1.92 -8.41 20.87
CA LYS A 241 1.22 -9.68 20.66
C LYS A 241 1.83 -10.47 19.50
N GLY A 242 2.21 -9.80 18.42
CA GLY A 242 2.88 -10.44 17.29
C GLY A 242 4.27 -11.00 17.61
N LEU A 243 4.97 -10.44 18.61
CA LEU A 243 6.27 -10.94 19.05
C LEU A 243 6.18 -12.25 19.87
N PHE A 244 5.04 -12.47 20.55
CA PHE A 244 4.86 -13.61 21.45
C PHE A 244 3.93 -14.71 20.90
N SER A 245 3.41 -14.54 19.66
CA SER A 245 2.55 -15.51 18.97
C SER A 245 3.29 -16.26 17.87
#